data_09d27f8c9265d2c2ba93c1d0bd1bf552
#
_entry.id   09d27f8c9265d2c2ba93c1d0bd1bf552
#
_cell.length_a   1.000
_cell.length_b   1.000
_cell.length_c   1.000
_cell.angle_alpha   90.00
_cell.angle_beta   90.00
_cell.angle_gamma   90.00
#
_symmetry.space_group_name_H-M   'P 1'
#
loop_
_entity.id
_entity.type
_entity.pdbx_description
1 polymer ?
#
loop_
_entity_poly.entity_id
_entity_poly.type
_entity_poly.pdbx_seq_one_letter_code
_entity_poly.pdbx_strand_id
1 'polypeptide(L)'
;MARKTVRAIFASLFGSNERRRRADRLLAAVTAQARRPVFYADLGVPDTLDGRFDLMALYGSLAFRALGTKGAEGAILAQDTLDLMFSAFDDALRSLGVGDNGIPRRVKTMGKAYIGRAAAYDAAIRAGDGAALEDAILRNVYRGTAPGGDGARRLARFAM
;
A
#
# COMPACT_ATOMS: atom_id res chain seq x y z
N MET A 1 40.56 -3.47 -20.06
CA MET A 1 39.74 -3.70 -18.84
C MET A 1 38.81 -2.53 -18.50
N ALA A 2 39.16 -1.27 -18.69
CA ALA A 2 38.34 -0.09 -18.31
C ALA A 2 36.94 0.02 -18.98
N ARG A 3 36.77 -0.40 -20.22
CA ARG A 3 35.48 -0.29 -20.96
C ARG A 3 34.34 -1.16 -20.37
N LYS A 4 34.65 -2.31 -19.75
CA LYS A 4 33.63 -3.19 -19.11
C LYS A 4 33.11 -2.56 -17.81
N THR A 5 33.97 -1.88 -17.07
CA THR A 5 33.64 -1.25 -15.79
C THR A 5 32.74 -0.03 -15.97
N VAL A 6 33.03 0.83 -16.96
CA VAL A 6 32.19 2.00 -17.26
C VAL A 6 30.80 1.59 -17.75
N ARG A 7 30.68 0.56 -18.58
CA ARG A 7 29.39 0.03 -19.05
C ARG A 7 28.55 -0.58 -17.92
N ALA A 8 29.21 -1.23 -16.94
CA ALA A 8 28.53 -1.75 -15.75
C ALA A 8 28.05 -0.62 -14.82
N ILE A 9 28.83 0.44 -14.65
CA ILE A 9 28.44 1.63 -13.86
C ILE A 9 27.28 2.36 -14.54
N PHE A 10 27.32 2.58 -15.85
CA PHE A 10 26.21 3.18 -16.60
C PHE A 10 24.94 2.30 -16.54
N ALA A 11 25.05 0.97 -16.71
CA ALA A 11 23.93 0.06 -16.61
C ALA A 11 23.33 0.06 -15.19
N SER A 12 24.15 0.18 -14.14
CA SER A 12 23.68 0.27 -12.76
C SER A 12 22.96 1.61 -12.47
N LEU A 13 23.49 2.72 -13.00
CA LEU A 13 22.90 4.05 -12.83
C LEU A 13 21.58 4.22 -13.60
N PHE A 14 21.51 3.73 -14.83
CA PHE A 14 20.29 3.77 -15.64
C PHE A 14 19.26 2.75 -15.17
N GLY A 15 19.69 1.57 -14.70
CA GLY A 15 18.81 0.56 -14.10
C GLY A 15 18.17 1.02 -12.81
N SER A 16 18.88 1.76 -11.96
CA SER A 16 18.34 2.31 -10.72
C SER A 16 17.28 3.38 -10.98
N ASN A 17 17.49 4.26 -11.98
CA ASN A 17 16.52 5.28 -12.35
C ASN A 17 15.22 4.67 -12.91
N GLU A 18 15.33 3.65 -13.76
CA GLU A 18 14.13 2.98 -14.32
C GLU A 18 13.38 2.20 -13.25
N ARG A 19 14.07 1.52 -12.34
CA ARG A 19 13.49 0.89 -11.17
C ARG A 19 12.69 1.88 -10.33
N ARG A 20 13.31 3.01 -9.98
CA ARG A 20 12.66 4.08 -9.22
C ARG A 20 11.43 4.61 -9.93
N ARG A 21 11.51 4.89 -11.23
CA ARG A 21 10.36 5.35 -12.03
C ARG A 21 9.21 4.34 -12.07
N ARG A 22 9.51 3.04 -12.12
CA ARG A 22 8.48 1.98 -12.06
C ARG A 22 7.79 1.99 -10.71
N ALA A 23 8.54 2.08 -9.62
CA ALA A 23 8.00 2.13 -8.27
C ALA A 23 7.16 3.40 -8.05
N ASP A 24 7.62 4.57 -8.52
CA ASP A 24 6.88 5.82 -8.46
C ASP A 24 5.54 5.73 -9.23
N ARG A 25 5.53 5.14 -10.43
CA ARG A 25 4.31 4.92 -11.20
C ARG A 25 3.34 3.98 -10.49
N LEU A 26 3.83 2.90 -9.90
CA LEU A 26 2.98 1.98 -9.17
C LEU A 26 2.41 2.63 -7.90
N LEU A 27 3.23 3.36 -7.15
CA LEU A 27 2.77 4.11 -5.99
C LEU A 27 1.70 5.13 -6.38
N ALA A 28 1.91 5.86 -7.48
CA ALA A 28 0.92 6.80 -8.00
C ALA A 28 -0.40 6.12 -8.35
N ALA A 29 -0.36 4.95 -9.00
CA ALA A 29 -1.56 4.18 -9.34
C ALA A 29 -2.30 3.67 -8.09
N VAL A 30 -1.57 3.11 -7.11
CA VAL A 30 -2.13 2.67 -5.83
C VAL A 30 -2.76 3.86 -5.08
N THR A 31 -2.06 5.00 -5.06
CA THR A 31 -2.54 6.22 -4.41
C THR A 31 -3.81 6.75 -5.09
N ALA A 32 -3.84 6.81 -6.42
CA ALA A 32 -5.01 7.25 -7.18
C ALA A 32 -6.22 6.36 -6.91
N GLN A 33 -6.02 5.03 -6.88
CA GLN A 33 -7.08 4.09 -6.55
C GLN A 33 -7.57 4.27 -5.10
N ALA A 34 -6.66 4.34 -4.13
CA ALA A 34 -7.00 4.48 -2.71
C ALA A 34 -7.68 5.83 -2.38
N ARG A 35 -7.48 6.85 -3.21
CA ARG A 35 -8.06 8.20 -3.02
C ARG A 35 -9.32 8.45 -3.83
N ARG A 36 -9.93 7.42 -4.44
CA ARG A 36 -11.18 7.61 -5.17
C ARG A 36 -12.28 8.12 -4.25
N PRO A 37 -12.97 9.22 -4.60
CA PRO A 37 -13.99 9.84 -3.75
C PRO A 37 -15.09 8.88 -3.28
N VAL A 38 -15.45 7.90 -4.12
CA VAL A 38 -16.47 6.89 -3.82
C VAL A 38 -16.22 6.17 -2.50
N PHE A 39 -14.97 5.93 -2.12
CA PHE A 39 -14.67 5.21 -0.87
C PHE A 39 -15.00 6.04 0.37
N TYR A 40 -14.81 7.32 0.30
CA TYR A 40 -15.04 8.25 1.41
C TYR A 40 -16.49 8.75 1.43
N ALA A 41 -16.99 9.22 0.28
CA ALA A 41 -18.33 9.81 0.18
C ALA A 41 -19.45 8.77 0.24
N ASP A 42 -19.31 7.64 -0.50
CA ASP A 42 -20.41 6.69 -0.68
C ASP A 42 -20.24 5.43 0.18
N LEU A 43 -18.99 5.03 0.48
CA LEU A 43 -18.72 3.84 1.29
C LEU A 43 -18.38 4.18 2.75
N GLY A 44 -18.30 5.45 3.12
CA GLY A 44 -18.12 5.90 4.48
C GLY A 44 -16.76 5.58 5.11
N VAL A 45 -15.72 5.37 4.30
CA VAL A 45 -14.35 5.28 4.82
C VAL A 45 -13.98 6.64 5.43
N PRO A 46 -13.48 6.69 6.67
CA PRO A 46 -13.09 7.97 7.27
C PRO A 46 -12.02 8.70 6.45
N ASP A 47 -12.27 9.96 6.06
CA ASP A 47 -11.28 10.78 5.36
C ASP A 47 -10.28 11.40 6.35
N THR A 48 -9.54 10.54 7.00
CA THR A 48 -8.49 10.83 7.97
C THR A 48 -7.16 10.25 7.50
N LEU A 49 -6.06 10.62 8.14
CA LEU A 49 -4.76 10.00 7.85
C LEU A 49 -4.82 8.48 8.00
N ASP A 50 -5.48 7.99 9.04
CA ASP A 50 -5.63 6.55 9.31
C ASP A 50 -6.50 5.87 8.23
N GLY A 51 -7.64 6.45 7.84
CA GLY A 51 -8.49 5.88 6.79
C GLY A 51 -7.80 5.86 5.42
N ARG A 52 -7.04 6.92 5.11
CA ARG A 52 -6.20 6.97 3.90
C ARG A 52 -5.09 5.91 3.94
N PHE A 53 -4.45 5.72 5.09
CA PHE A 53 -3.48 4.64 5.29
C PHE A 53 -4.13 3.26 5.10
N ASP A 54 -5.32 3.04 5.66
CA ASP A 54 -6.01 1.75 5.58
C ASP A 54 -6.37 1.38 4.13
N LEU A 55 -6.81 2.35 3.31
CA LEU A 55 -7.03 2.13 1.87
C LEU A 55 -5.73 1.93 1.09
N MET A 56 -4.67 2.68 1.41
CA MET A 56 -3.35 2.46 0.84
C MET A 56 -2.82 1.06 1.19
N ALA A 57 -3.03 0.58 2.41
CA ALA A 57 -2.65 -0.77 2.83
C ALA A 57 -3.44 -1.84 2.07
N LEU A 58 -4.75 -1.64 1.87
CA LEU A 58 -5.58 -2.56 1.08
C LEU A 58 -5.09 -2.65 -0.37
N TYR A 59 -5.09 -1.53 -1.09
CA TYR A 59 -4.74 -1.53 -2.52
C TYR A 59 -3.26 -1.80 -2.78
N GLY A 60 -2.37 -1.39 -1.88
CA GLY A 60 -0.95 -1.76 -1.92
C GLY A 60 -0.75 -3.27 -1.78
N SER A 61 -1.42 -3.91 -0.82
CA SER A 61 -1.32 -5.37 -0.64
C SER A 61 -1.84 -6.14 -1.84
N LEU A 62 -2.92 -5.68 -2.49
CA LEU A 62 -3.44 -6.28 -3.73
C LEU A 62 -2.44 -6.16 -4.88
N ALA A 63 -1.85 -4.98 -5.07
CA ALA A 63 -0.84 -4.74 -6.09
C ALA A 63 0.40 -5.61 -5.86
N PHE A 64 0.90 -5.69 -4.63
CA PHE A 64 2.08 -6.48 -4.29
C PHE A 64 1.83 -7.98 -4.38
N ARG A 65 0.62 -8.44 -4.05
CA ARG A 65 0.19 -9.81 -4.31
C ARG A 65 0.27 -10.14 -5.82
N ALA A 66 -0.26 -9.28 -6.69
CA ALA A 66 -0.18 -9.46 -8.13
C ALA A 66 1.27 -9.49 -8.63
N LEU A 67 2.15 -8.65 -8.06
CA LEU A 67 3.58 -8.65 -8.38
C LEU A 67 4.29 -9.93 -7.90
N GLY A 68 3.86 -10.55 -6.81
CA GLY A 68 4.41 -11.81 -6.32
C GLY A 68 4.37 -12.94 -7.35
N THR A 69 3.43 -12.90 -8.31
CA THR A 69 3.36 -13.86 -9.43
C THR A 69 4.38 -13.60 -10.54
N LYS A 70 5.11 -12.48 -10.49
CA LYS A 70 6.09 -12.04 -11.50
C LYS A 70 7.54 -12.38 -11.14
N GLY A 71 7.75 -13.25 -10.16
CA GLY A 71 9.08 -13.69 -9.74
C GLY A 71 9.91 -12.58 -9.09
N ALA A 72 11.23 -12.67 -9.22
CA ALA A 72 12.17 -11.77 -8.54
C ALA A 72 11.98 -10.29 -8.91
N GLU A 73 11.72 -9.97 -10.17
CA GLU A 73 11.49 -8.58 -10.62
C GLU A 73 10.23 -7.99 -9.96
N GLY A 74 9.17 -8.79 -9.86
CA GLY A 74 7.94 -8.37 -9.18
C GLY A 74 8.17 -8.12 -7.69
N ALA A 75 8.93 -9.00 -7.01
CA ALA A 75 9.27 -8.83 -5.60
C ALA A 75 10.10 -7.56 -5.35
N ILE A 76 11.07 -7.28 -6.21
CA ILE A 76 11.89 -6.06 -6.14
C ILE A 76 11.01 -4.81 -6.32
N LEU A 77 10.13 -4.81 -7.32
CA LEU A 77 9.24 -3.68 -7.57
C LEU A 77 8.26 -3.46 -6.40
N ALA A 78 7.73 -4.53 -5.82
CA ALA A 78 6.88 -4.45 -4.65
C ALA A 78 7.61 -3.83 -3.46
N GLN A 79 8.86 -4.26 -3.19
CA GLN A 79 9.67 -3.71 -2.10
C GLN A 79 9.98 -2.23 -2.32
N ASP A 80 10.47 -1.86 -3.52
CA ASP A 80 10.77 -0.46 -3.85
C ASP A 80 9.54 0.45 -3.69
N THR A 81 8.36 -0.05 -4.11
CA THR A 81 7.10 0.70 -3.98
C THR A 81 6.66 0.80 -2.52
N LEU A 82 6.84 -0.25 -1.73
CA LEU A 82 6.54 -0.25 -0.30
C LEU A 82 7.41 0.78 0.44
N ASP A 83 8.70 0.82 0.14
CA ASP A 83 9.64 1.78 0.73
C ASP A 83 9.23 3.23 0.41
N LEU A 84 8.84 3.51 -0.85
CA LEU A 84 8.31 4.81 -1.25
C LEU A 84 7.00 5.15 -0.54
N MET A 85 6.11 4.19 -0.37
CA MET A 85 4.84 4.38 0.33
C MET A 85 5.07 4.79 1.78
N PHE A 86 6.02 4.14 2.48
CA PHE A 86 6.35 4.50 3.86
C PHE A 86 7.10 5.82 3.96
N SER A 87 7.95 6.17 2.99
CA SER A 87 8.54 7.51 2.90
C SER A 87 7.45 8.59 2.76
N ALA A 88 6.45 8.36 1.92
CA ALA A 88 5.33 9.31 1.76
C ALA A 88 4.49 9.45 3.05
N PHE A 89 4.34 8.40 3.86
CA PHE A 89 3.71 8.51 5.17
C PHE A 89 4.56 9.29 6.18
N ASP A 90 5.88 9.10 6.18
CA ASP A 90 6.81 9.90 6.99
C ASP A 90 6.66 11.39 6.67
N ASP A 91 6.69 11.75 5.39
CA ASP A 91 6.49 13.13 4.92
C ASP A 91 5.12 13.70 5.32
N ALA A 92 4.06 12.88 5.21
CA ALA A 92 2.72 13.30 5.63
C ALA A 92 2.65 13.57 7.14
N LEU A 93 3.27 12.73 7.97
CA LEU A 93 3.35 12.94 9.42
C LEU A 93 4.11 14.22 9.77
N ARG A 94 5.22 14.52 9.08
CA ARG A 94 5.96 15.77 9.24
C ARG A 94 5.09 16.98 8.90
N SER A 95 4.38 16.90 7.79
CA SER A 95 3.48 17.97 7.32
C SER A 95 2.33 18.24 8.29
N LEU A 96 1.93 17.24 9.09
CA LEU A 96 0.92 17.36 10.14
C LEU A 96 1.49 17.84 11.49
N GLY A 97 2.77 18.20 11.54
CA GLY A 97 3.40 18.73 12.74
C GLY A 97 3.76 17.68 13.80
N VAL A 98 3.82 16.40 13.42
CA VAL A 98 4.33 15.36 14.32
C VAL A 98 5.82 15.62 14.53
N GLY A 99 6.24 15.80 15.78
CA GLY A 99 7.64 16.07 16.11
C GLY A 99 8.56 14.91 15.71
N ASP A 100 9.80 15.24 15.33
CA ASP A 100 10.79 14.29 14.78
C ASP A 100 10.99 13.03 15.63
N ASN A 101 10.92 13.13 16.95
CA ASN A 101 11.05 11.98 17.87
C ASN A 101 9.83 11.04 17.83
N GLY A 102 8.67 11.51 17.39
CA GLY A 102 7.43 10.74 17.30
C GLY A 102 7.27 9.96 15.99
N ILE A 103 7.86 10.48 14.92
CA ILE A 103 7.69 9.94 13.56
C ILE A 103 8.20 8.49 13.45
N PRO A 104 9.42 8.12 13.86
CA PRO A 104 9.91 6.75 13.71
C PRO A 104 9.04 5.73 14.45
N ARG A 105 8.54 6.09 15.62
CA ARG A 105 7.63 5.23 16.40
C ARG A 105 6.31 5.03 15.67
N ARG A 106 5.75 6.09 15.08
CA ARG A 106 4.47 6.03 14.37
C ARG A 106 4.60 5.25 13.06
N VAL A 107 5.64 5.50 12.28
CA VAL A 107 5.95 4.74 11.05
C VAL A 107 6.17 3.26 11.36
N LYS A 108 6.89 2.92 12.42
CA LYS A 108 7.05 1.52 12.86
C LYS A 108 5.70 0.86 13.22
N THR A 109 4.81 1.60 13.88
CA THR A 109 3.46 1.11 14.23
C THR A 109 2.63 0.88 12.95
N MET A 110 2.69 1.82 12.00
CA MET A 110 2.03 1.69 10.69
C MET A 110 2.58 0.49 9.91
N GLY A 111 3.90 0.26 9.94
CA GLY A 111 4.53 -0.91 9.30
C GLY A 111 4.02 -2.23 9.85
N LYS A 112 3.94 -2.37 11.18
CA LYS A 112 3.35 -3.57 11.82
C LYS A 112 1.88 -3.75 11.44
N ALA A 113 1.12 -2.66 11.45
CA ALA A 113 -0.29 -2.66 11.06
C ALA A 113 -0.47 -3.06 9.59
N TYR A 114 0.39 -2.55 8.69
CA TYR A 114 0.41 -2.94 7.27
C TYR A 114 0.61 -4.43 7.09
N ILE A 115 1.63 -5.02 7.74
CA ILE A 115 1.94 -6.46 7.64
C ILE A 115 0.74 -7.31 8.07
N GLY A 116 0.11 -6.99 9.20
CA GLY A 116 -1.06 -7.73 9.68
C GLY A 116 -2.27 -7.62 8.75
N ARG A 117 -2.51 -6.43 8.19
CA ARG A 117 -3.59 -6.21 7.20
C ARG A 117 -3.34 -6.96 5.91
N ALA A 118 -2.14 -6.83 5.35
CA ALA A 118 -1.76 -7.51 4.11
C ALA A 118 -1.90 -9.03 4.23
N ALA A 119 -1.49 -9.61 5.36
CA ALA A 119 -1.63 -11.03 5.63
C ALA A 119 -3.10 -11.48 5.69
N ALA A 120 -3.97 -10.69 6.35
CA ALA A 120 -5.39 -11.01 6.45
C ALA A 120 -6.09 -10.93 5.08
N TYR A 121 -5.80 -9.89 4.29
CA TYR A 121 -6.38 -9.75 2.94
C TYR A 121 -5.87 -10.86 2.00
N ASP A 122 -4.57 -11.16 2.03
CA ASP A 122 -3.99 -12.21 1.20
C ASP A 122 -4.53 -13.60 1.53
N ALA A 123 -4.74 -13.91 2.81
CA ALA A 123 -5.34 -15.18 3.24
C ALA A 123 -6.78 -15.32 2.73
N ALA A 124 -7.61 -14.31 2.88
CA ALA A 124 -9.00 -14.31 2.40
C ALA A 124 -9.08 -14.46 0.88
N ILE A 125 -8.25 -13.72 0.13
CA ILE A 125 -8.24 -13.76 -1.33
C ILE A 125 -7.72 -15.11 -1.84
N ARG A 126 -6.69 -15.70 -1.22
CA ARG A 126 -6.22 -17.04 -1.61
C ARG A 126 -7.26 -18.11 -1.40
N ALA A 127 -8.05 -17.98 -0.34
CA ALA A 127 -9.14 -18.91 -0.05
C ALA A 127 -10.38 -18.70 -0.95
N GLY A 128 -10.43 -17.59 -1.71
CA GLY A 128 -11.64 -17.17 -2.42
C GLY A 128 -12.80 -16.83 -1.47
N ASP A 129 -12.47 -16.49 -0.22
CA ASP A 129 -13.45 -16.24 0.84
C ASP A 129 -13.78 -14.75 0.93
N GLY A 130 -14.84 -14.35 0.21
CA GLY A 130 -15.32 -12.97 0.21
C GLY A 130 -15.83 -12.50 1.56
N ALA A 131 -16.36 -13.40 2.40
CA ALA A 131 -16.84 -13.08 3.73
C ALA A 131 -15.64 -12.77 4.67
N ALA A 132 -14.60 -13.59 4.62
CA ALA A 132 -13.37 -13.32 5.37
C ALA A 132 -12.71 -12.02 4.93
N LEU A 133 -12.76 -11.65 3.64
CA LEU A 133 -12.25 -10.37 3.13
C LEU A 133 -13.11 -9.20 3.64
N GLU A 134 -14.45 -9.33 3.60
CA GLU A 134 -15.38 -8.34 4.17
C GLU A 134 -15.09 -8.11 5.66
N ASP A 135 -14.93 -9.17 6.43
CA ASP A 135 -14.60 -9.09 7.86
C ASP A 135 -13.24 -8.43 8.11
N ALA A 136 -12.23 -8.75 7.32
CA ALA A 136 -10.91 -8.13 7.43
C ALA A 136 -10.97 -6.62 7.10
N ILE A 137 -11.74 -6.23 6.10
CA ILE A 137 -11.96 -4.83 5.73
C ILE A 137 -12.75 -4.12 6.83
N LEU A 138 -13.82 -4.75 7.36
CA LEU A 138 -14.61 -4.18 8.44
C LEU A 138 -13.76 -3.87 9.67
N ARG A 139 -12.90 -4.80 10.07
CA ARG A 139 -11.98 -4.58 11.21
C ARG A 139 -10.94 -3.51 10.95
N ASN A 140 -10.32 -3.53 9.77
CA ASN A 140 -9.13 -2.72 9.49
C ASN A 140 -9.45 -1.33 8.97
N VAL A 141 -10.43 -1.19 8.07
CA VAL A 141 -10.79 0.09 7.45
C VAL A 141 -11.87 0.82 8.26
N TYR A 142 -12.86 0.08 8.76
CA TYR A 142 -14.01 0.66 9.46
C TYR A 142 -13.95 0.51 10.98
N ARG A 143 -12.87 -0.07 11.51
CA ARG A 143 -12.70 -0.24 12.97
C ARG A 143 -13.85 -0.99 13.64
N GLY A 144 -14.46 -1.92 12.90
CA GLY A 144 -15.58 -2.73 13.37
C GLY A 144 -16.97 -2.12 13.15
N THR A 145 -17.09 -0.90 12.67
CA THR A 145 -18.37 -0.21 12.45
C THR A 145 -18.40 0.47 11.09
N ALA A 146 -19.01 -0.17 10.09
CA ALA A 146 -19.20 0.44 8.78
C ALA A 146 -20.45 1.34 8.80
N PRO A 147 -20.34 2.63 8.51
CA PRO A 147 -21.48 3.50 8.31
C PRO A 147 -22.37 2.98 7.17
N GLY A 148 -23.69 2.90 7.39
CA GLY A 148 -24.63 2.45 6.37
C GLY A 148 -24.70 0.93 6.14
N GLY A 149 -23.97 0.11 6.89
CA GLY A 149 -24.16 -1.35 6.97
C GLY A 149 -23.48 -2.19 5.88
N ASP A 150 -23.27 -1.70 4.66
CA ASP A 150 -22.75 -2.51 3.54
C ASP A 150 -21.41 -2.02 2.95
N GLY A 151 -20.81 -0.96 3.50
CA GLY A 151 -19.59 -0.34 3.00
C GLY A 151 -18.41 -1.32 2.88
N ALA A 152 -18.20 -2.18 3.89
CA ALA A 152 -17.16 -3.19 3.89
C ALA A 152 -17.38 -4.24 2.78
N ARG A 153 -18.62 -4.70 2.60
CA ARG A 153 -19.00 -5.63 1.52
C ARG A 153 -18.77 -5.04 0.15
N ARG A 154 -19.20 -3.80 -0.06
CA ARG A 154 -19.00 -3.10 -1.32
C ARG A 154 -17.51 -2.86 -1.59
N LEU A 155 -16.74 -2.48 -0.58
CA LEU A 155 -15.29 -2.32 -0.71
C LEU A 155 -14.59 -3.65 -1.02
N ALA A 156 -15.02 -4.77 -0.42
CA ALA A 156 -14.51 -6.09 -0.73
C ALA A 156 -14.73 -6.48 -2.20
N ARG A 157 -15.88 -6.12 -2.78
CA ARG A 157 -16.15 -6.33 -4.22
C ARG A 157 -15.23 -5.54 -5.15
N PHE A 158 -14.76 -4.37 -4.73
CA PHE A 158 -13.76 -3.61 -5.48
C PHE A 158 -12.36 -4.21 -5.39
N ALA A 159 -12.11 -5.04 -4.37
CA ALA A 159 -10.81 -5.64 -4.08
C ALA A 159 -10.65 -7.06 -4.66
N MET A 160 -11.72 -7.72 -5.04
CA MET A 160 -11.74 -9.04 -5.70
C MET A 160 -11.78 -8.92 -7.21
#